data_5caae8a044b624645dea03ba9fbfd524
#
_entry.id   5caae8a044b624645dea03ba9fbfd524
#
_cell.length_a   1.000
_cell.length_b   1.000
_cell.length_c   1.000
_cell.angle_alpha   90.00
_cell.angle_beta   90.00
_cell.angle_gamma   90.00
#
_symmetry.space_group_name_H-M   'P 1'
#
loop_
_entity.id
_entity.type
_entity.pdbx_description
1 polymer ?
#
loop_
_entity_poly.entity_id
_entity_poly.type
_entity_poly.pdbx_seq_one_letter_code
_entity_poly.pdbx_strand_id
1 'polypeptide(L)'
;DRHDTELMRSLYHEDAYDDHGSFFKGKAMDFIDMLPEIQKSMGILHHNVTTHNIKLNGLCAQGETYIIAFHQVLSDEGNYDVLIGGRYFDEYEKREDTWKFSSRAVDADWAYVNDPSKVNLIHPMIEGANIGTPNRTDPSYEFLKAFKRGKR
;
A
#
# COMPACT_ATOMS: atom_id res chain seq x y z
N ASP A 1 -0.78 -1.12 4.06
CA ASP A 1 -1.91 -1.41 4.96
C ASP A 1 -1.49 -1.76 6.38
N ARG A 2 -0.35 -2.43 6.57
CA ARG A 2 0.15 -2.85 7.91
C ARG A 2 1.26 -1.96 8.46
N HIS A 3 1.58 -0.88 7.80
CA HIS A 3 2.60 0.08 8.17
C HIS A 3 3.98 -0.55 8.43
N ASP A 4 4.34 -1.59 7.67
CA ASP A 4 5.63 -2.27 7.76
C ASP A 4 6.63 -1.63 6.79
N THR A 5 7.22 -0.51 7.21
CA THR A 5 8.16 0.27 6.40
C THR A 5 9.46 -0.48 6.12
N GLU A 6 9.92 -1.35 7.04
CA GLU A 6 11.11 -2.15 6.83
C GLU A 6 10.89 -3.20 5.73
N LEU A 7 9.74 -3.88 5.75
CA LEU A 7 9.38 -4.79 4.67
C LEU A 7 9.25 -4.02 3.35
N MET A 8 8.61 -2.85 3.35
CA MET A 8 8.45 -2.04 2.15
C MET A 8 9.80 -1.62 1.56
N ARG A 9 10.77 -1.17 2.38
CA ARG A 9 12.14 -0.87 1.93
C ARG A 9 12.81 -2.06 1.26
N SER A 10 12.59 -3.26 1.78
CA SER A 10 13.19 -4.47 1.23
C SER A 10 12.75 -4.81 -0.19
N LEU A 11 11.62 -4.27 -0.63
CA LEU A 11 11.04 -4.50 -1.96
C LEU A 11 11.59 -3.57 -3.04
N TYR A 12 12.25 -2.47 -2.66
CA TYR A 12 12.83 -1.50 -3.58
C TYR A 12 14.36 -1.60 -3.61
N HIS A 13 14.97 -1.28 -4.77
CA HIS A 13 16.39 -0.96 -4.81
C HIS A 13 16.63 0.39 -4.14
N GLU A 14 17.81 0.60 -3.57
CA GLU A 14 18.14 1.84 -2.83
C GLU A 14 18.07 3.11 -3.71
N ASP A 15 18.34 2.96 -5.00
CA ASP A 15 18.31 4.02 -6.01
C ASP A 15 16.96 4.12 -6.73
N ALA A 16 15.95 3.34 -6.32
CA ALA A 16 14.65 3.32 -6.94
C ALA A 16 13.93 4.67 -6.87
N TYR A 17 13.12 4.94 -7.90
CA TYR A 17 12.33 6.16 -8.01
C TYR A 17 10.84 5.86 -7.78
N ASP A 18 10.15 6.80 -7.13
CA ASP A 18 8.72 6.71 -6.86
C ASP A 18 8.01 8.00 -7.27
N ASP A 19 6.89 7.88 -7.99
CA ASP A 19 6.09 8.99 -8.51
C ASP A 19 4.61 8.80 -8.14
N HIS A 20 4.13 9.58 -7.19
CA HIS A 20 2.73 9.69 -6.79
C HIS A 20 2.11 11.03 -7.26
N GLY A 21 2.50 11.51 -8.42
CA GLY A 21 2.02 12.76 -8.98
C GLY A 21 2.45 13.99 -8.15
N SER A 22 1.49 14.85 -7.83
CA SER A 22 1.74 16.04 -7.02
C SER A 22 1.99 15.75 -5.53
N PHE A 23 1.64 14.54 -5.09
CA PHE A 23 1.79 14.15 -3.69
C PHE A 23 3.26 13.87 -3.34
N PHE A 24 3.98 13.15 -4.19
CA PHE A 24 5.39 12.84 -4.03
C PHE A 24 6.03 12.47 -5.37
N LYS A 25 7.26 12.95 -5.60
CA LYS A 25 8.15 12.50 -6.66
C LYS A 25 9.59 12.53 -6.17
N GLY A 26 10.28 11.40 -6.21
CA GLY A 26 11.65 11.33 -5.74
C GLY A 26 12.16 9.92 -5.52
N LYS A 27 13.17 9.78 -4.68
CA LYS A 27 13.69 8.46 -4.31
C LYS A 27 12.63 7.69 -3.50
N ALA A 28 12.43 6.42 -3.83
CA ALA A 28 11.48 5.57 -3.12
C ALA A 28 11.79 5.48 -1.61
N MET A 29 13.07 5.53 -1.22
CA MET A 29 13.46 5.53 0.18
C MET A 29 12.95 6.76 0.94
N ASP A 30 12.99 7.94 0.32
CA ASP A 30 12.48 9.18 0.92
C ASP A 30 10.94 9.12 1.05
N PHE A 31 10.24 8.54 0.07
CA PHE A 31 8.79 8.28 0.16
C PHE A 31 8.45 7.38 1.34
N ILE A 32 9.18 6.27 1.48
CA ILE A 32 8.95 5.31 2.57
C ILE A 32 9.23 5.96 3.93
N ASP A 33 10.19 6.87 4.03
CA ASP A 33 10.51 7.61 5.27
C ASP A 33 9.40 8.56 5.71
N MET A 34 8.62 9.13 4.76
CA MET A 34 7.48 9.99 5.11
C MET A 34 6.24 9.20 5.56
N LEU A 35 6.10 7.93 5.15
CA LEU A 35 4.87 7.17 5.38
C LEU A 35 4.45 7.07 6.85
N PRO A 36 5.34 6.85 7.84
CA PRO A 36 4.91 6.77 9.24
C PRO A 36 4.19 8.02 9.75
N GLU A 37 4.57 9.21 9.24
CA GLU A 37 3.90 10.45 9.62
C GLU A 37 2.52 10.57 8.96
N ILE A 38 2.44 10.29 7.66
CA ILE A 38 1.19 10.31 6.91
C ILE A 38 0.19 9.31 7.49
N GLN A 39 0.67 8.12 7.84
CA GLN A 39 -0.15 7.03 8.35
C GLN A 39 -0.77 7.32 9.72
N LYS A 40 -0.32 8.34 10.46
CA LYS A 40 -0.97 8.79 11.71
C LYS A 40 -2.39 9.31 11.47
N SER A 41 -2.63 9.92 10.31
CA SER A 41 -3.95 10.40 9.91
C SER A 41 -4.80 9.34 9.18
N MET A 42 -4.32 8.10 9.08
CA MET A 42 -5.03 7.03 8.41
C MET A 42 -5.58 6.03 9.43
N GLY A 43 -6.86 5.74 9.33
CA GLY A 43 -7.51 4.65 10.08
C GLY A 43 -7.34 3.32 9.35
N ILE A 44 -8.30 2.97 8.52
CA ILE A 44 -8.26 1.74 7.73
C ILE A 44 -7.62 2.03 6.37
N LEU A 45 -6.61 1.23 6.03
CA LEU A 45 -6.02 1.18 4.70
C LEU A 45 -6.22 -0.21 4.11
N HIS A 46 -6.73 -0.30 2.89
CA HIS A 46 -6.93 -1.57 2.22
C HIS A 46 -6.67 -1.45 0.72
N HIS A 47 -5.53 -1.93 0.27
CA HIS A 47 -5.16 -1.97 -1.14
C HIS A 47 -5.45 -3.34 -1.72
N ASN A 48 -6.33 -3.40 -2.71
CA ASN A 48 -6.62 -4.60 -3.49
C ASN A 48 -5.86 -4.52 -4.80
N VAL A 49 -4.92 -5.44 -5.00
CA VAL A 49 -4.30 -5.68 -6.31
C VAL A 49 -5.24 -6.59 -7.09
N THR A 50 -5.76 -6.12 -8.21
CA THR A 50 -6.76 -6.85 -9.00
C THR A 50 -6.16 -7.54 -10.20
N THR A 51 -5.65 -6.78 -11.17
CA THR A 51 -5.05 -7.31 -12.40
C THR A 51 -3.59 -6.92 -12.46
N HIS A 52 -2.73 -7.88 -12.73
CA HIS A 52 -1.30 -7.65 -12.87
C HIS A 52 -0.84 -8.19 -14.23
N ASN A 53 -0.38 -7.29 -15.09
CA ASN A 53 0.17 -7.59 -16.40
C ASN A 53 1.66 -7.26 -16.38
N ILE A 54 2.52 -8.27 -16.51
CA ILE A 54 3.97 -8.12 -16.40
C ILE A 54 4.68 -8.71 -17.62
N LYS A 55 5.71 -8.02 -18.08
CA LYS A 55 6.57 -8.47 -19.19
C LYS A 55 8.03 -8.48 -18.75
N LEU A 56 8.65 -9.65 -18.86
CA LEU A 56 10.07 -9.84 -18.59
C LEU A 56 10.92 -9.51 -19.83
N ASN A 57 12.07 -8.91 -19.57
CA ASN A 57 13.11 -8.65 -20.57
C ASN A 57 14.50 -8.84 -19.94
N GLY A 58 14.99 -10.08 -19.93
CA GLY A 58 16.27 -10.42 -19.29
C GLY A 58 16.23 -10.20 -17.78
N LEU A 59 17.08 -9.30 -17.29
CA LEU A 59 17.15 -8.92 -15.88
C LEU A 59 16.27 -7.72 -15.52
N CYS A 60 15.42 -7.27 -16.44
CA CYS A 60 14.43 -6.21 -16.23
C CYS A 60 13.03 -6.74 -16.46
N ALA A 61 12.04 -6.08 -15.87
CA ALA A 61 10.63 -6.31 -16.15
C ALA A 61 9.84 -5.00 -16.04
N GLN A 62 8.73 -4.93 -16.76
CA GLN A 62 7.75 -3.85 -16.61
C GLN A 62 6.39 -4.48 -16.27
N GLY A 63 5.64 -3.82 -15.41
CA GLY A 63 4.33 -4.27 -14.99
C GLY A 63 3.32 -3.14 -14.93
N GLU A 64 2.09 -3.45 -15.32
CA GLU A 64 0.92 -2.64 -15.06
C GLU A 64 0.03 -3.39 -14.07
N THR A 65 -0.28 -2.74 -12.97
CA THR A 65 -1.07 -3.34 -11.89
C THR A 65 -2.28 -2.47 -11.59
N TYR A 66 -3.48 -3.02 -11.81
CA TYR A 66 -4.71 -2.33 -11.40
C TYR A 66 -4.94 -2.50 -9.91
N ILE A 67 -5.37 -1.41 -9.26
CA ILE A 67 -5.63 -1.40 -7.83
C ILE A 67 -7.00 -0.77 -7.52
N ILE A 68 -7.58 -1.22 -6.41
CA ILE A 68 -8.63 -0.51 -5.69
C ILE A 68 -8.11 -0.28 -4.27
N ALA A 69 -7.94 0.98 -3.90
CA ALA A 69 -7.41 1.39 -2.62
C ALA A 69 -8.47 2.10 -1.78
N PHE A 70 -8.73 1.60 -0.59
CA PHE A 70 -9.60 2.22 0.39
C PHE A 70 -8.75 2.90 1.48
N HIS A 71 -9.09 4.14 1.79
CA HIS A 71 -8.47 4.95 2.83
C HIS A 71 -9.56 5.54 3.71
N GLN A 72 -9.54 5.20 5.00
CA GLN A 72 -10.25 5.98 5.99
C GLN A 72 -9.31 7.06 6.51
N VAL A 73 -9.66 8.30 6.29
CA VAL A 73 -8.90 9.45 6.78
C VAL A 73 -9.50 9.91 8.11
N LEU A 74 -8.63 10.05 9.11
CA LEU A 74 -8.98 10.52 10.44
C LEU A 74 -8.84 12.05 10.46
N SER A 75 -9.86 12.73 10.98
CA SER A 75 -9.90 14.19 11.07
C SER A 75 -10.64 14.60 12.34
N ASP A 76 -10.25 15.74 12.91
CA ASP A 76 -10.93 16.34 14.07
C ASP A 76 -12.35 16.79 13.74
N GLU A 77 -12.64 17.08 12.47
CA GLU A 77 -13.98 17.46 11.98
C GLU A 77 -14.87 16.24 11.70
N GLY A 78 -14.32 15.04 11.78
CA GLY A 78 -14.98 13.78 11.47
C GLY A 78 -14.23 12.97 10.41
N ASN A 79 -14.25 11.66 10.56
CA ASN A 79 -13.58 10.78 9.60
C ASN A 79 -14.33 10.74 8.26
N TYR A 80 -13.57 10.60 7.18
CA TYR A 80 -14.13 10.38 5.85
C TYR A 80 -13.39 9.25 5.12
N ASP A 81 -14.05 8.68 4.10
CA ASP A 81 -13.53 7.56 3.33
C ASP A 81 -13.18 8.01 1.92
N VAL A 82 -12.05 7.56 1.41
CA VAL A 82 -11.66 7.74 0.00
C VAL A 82 -11.42 6.36 -0.62
N LEU A 83 -12.16 6.05 -1.67
CA LEU A 83 -11.96 4.86 -2.49
C LEU A 83 -11.38 5.30 -3.82
N ILE A 84 -10.22 4.79 -4.17
CA ILE A 84 -9.47 5.14 -5.38
C ILE A 84 -9.31 3.89 -6.24
N GLY A 85 -9.71 3.99 -7.52
CA GLY A 85 -9.29 3.05 -8.54
C GLY A 85 -8.15 3.66 -9.33
N GLY A 86 -7.11 2.88 -9.54
CA GLY A 86 -5.92 3.36 -10.23
C GLY A 86 -5.00 2.24 -10.67
N ARG A 87 -3.81 2.63 -11.11
CA ARG A 87 -2.81 1.70 -11.63
C ARG A 87 -1.43 2.05 -11.11
N TYR A 88 -0.62 1.02 -10.92
CA TYR A 88 0.82 1.14 -10.77
C TYR A 88 1.49 0.79 -12.09
N PHE A 89 2.41 1.63 -12.52
CA PHE A 89 3.35 1.37 -13.59
C PHE A 89 4.70 1.11 -12.97
N ASP A 90 5.08 -0.16 -12.96
CA ASP A 90 6.25 -0.63 -12.25
C ASP A 90 7.37 -1.02 -13.19
N GLU A 91 8.60 -0.64 -12.84
CA GLU A 91 9.80 -1.21 -13.39
C GLU A 91 10.50 -2.04 -12.31
N TYR A 92 10.99 -3.19 -12.72
CA TYR A 92 11.69 -4.13 -11.85
C TYR A 92 13.05 -4.46 -12.42
N GLU A 93 14.03 -4.62 -11.56
CA GLU A 93 15.34 -5.11 -11.91
C GLU A 93 15.75 -6.28 -11.01
N LYS A 94 16.40 -7.27 -11.63
CA LYS A 94 17.03 -8.37 -10.92
C LYS A 94 18.49 -8.04 -10.72
N ARG A 95 18.88 -7.69 -9.49
CA ARG A 95 20.27 -7.45 -9.07
C ARG A 95 20.63 -8.48 -8.01
N GLU A 96 21.81 -9.09 -8.11
CA GLU A 96 22.30 -10.10 -7.15
C GLU A 96 21.23 -11.21 -6.88
N ASP A 97 20.64 -11.74 -7.97
CA ASP A 97 19.59 -12.75 -7.95
C ASP A 97 18.26 -12.35 -7.27
N THR A 98 18.09 -11.10 -6.90
CA THR A 98 16.88 -10.59 -6.26
C THR A 98 16.15 -9.58 -7.13
N TRP A 99 14.87 -9.83 -7.41
CA TRP A 99 13.98 -8.88 -8.05
C TRP A 99 13.48 -7.83 -7.06
N LYS A 100 13.58 -6.57 -7.42
CA LYS A 100 13.01 -5.45 -6.66
C LYS A 100 12.48 -4.39 -7.62
N PHE A 101 11.64 -3.50 -7.10
CA PHE A 101 11.25 -2.29 -7.82
C PHE A 101 12.48 -1.40 -8.07
N SER A 102 12.67 -0.98 -9.32
CA SER A 102 13.59 0.08 -9.71
C SER A 102 12.86 1.41 -9.94
N SER A 103 11.57 1.34 -10.29
CA SER A 103 10.69 2.50 -10.37
C SER A 103 9.24 2.11 -10.15
N ARG A 104 8.45 3.03 -9.60
CA ARG A 104 6.99 2.98 -9.55
C ARG A 104 6.41 4.32 -9.91
N ALA A 105 5.39 4.35 -10.77
CA ALA A 105 4.51 5.50 -10.92
C ALA A 105 3.07 5.08 -10.57
N VAL A 106 2.32 6.01 -9.98
CA VAL A 106 0.94 5.79 -9.57
C VAL A 106 0.02 6.68 -10.39
N ASP A 107 -0.97 6.07 -11.03
CA ASP A 107 -2.00 6.75 -11.78
C ASP A 107 -3.36 6.55 -11.09
N ALA A 108 -4.15 7.59 -10.96
CA ALA A 108 -5.50 7.54 -10.41
C ALA A 108 -6.51 7.70 -11.55
N ASP A 109 -7.29 6.66 -11.81
CA ASP A 109 -8.32 6.68 -12.85
C ASP A 109 -9.61 7.34 -12.35
N TRP A 110 -9.96 7.11 -11.08
CA TRP A 110 -11.14 7.67 -10.44
C TRP A 110 -11.01 7.66 -8.91
N ALA A 111 -11.81 8.50 -8.25
CA ALA A 111 -11.96 8.49 -6.80
C ALA A 111 -13.44 8.65 -6.40
N TYR A 112 -13.79 8.03 -5.28
CA TYR A 112 -15.10 8.16 -4.65
C TYR A 112 -14.92 8.49 -3.16
N VAL A 113 -15.66 9.49 -2.67
CA VAL A 113 -15.52 10.00 -1.30
C VAL A 113 -16.84 9.85 -0.55
N ASN A 114 -16.79 9.29 0.66
CA ASN A 114 -17.87 9.33 1.66
C ASN A 114 -17.47 10.26 2.80
N ASP A 115 -18.18 11.35 2.94
CA ASP A 115 -18.07 12.28 4.04
C ASP A 115 -19.45 12.50 4.65
N PRO A 116 -19.70 12.09 5.92
CA PRO A 116 -18.78 11.40 6.81
C PRO A 116 -18.53 9.93 6.42
N SER A 117 -17.50 9.30 7.03
CA SER A 117 -17.15 7.88 6.84
C SER A 117 -18.36 6.96 7.03
N LYS A 118 -18.45 5.94 6.18
CA LYS A 118 -19.46 4.87 6.25
C LYS A 118 -18.91 3.56 6.85
N VAL A 119 -17.66 3.56 7.33
CA VAL A 119 -17.09 2.41 8.01
C VAL A 119 -17.89 2.07 9.27
N ASN A 120 -18.29 0.82 9.40
CA ASN A 120 -19.00 0.31 10.56
C ASN A 120 -18.41 -1.07 10.95
N LEU A 121 -17.54 -1.07 11.96
CA LEU A 121 -16.89 -2.29 12.45
C LEU A 121 -17.73 -3.08 13.46
N ILE A 122 -18.91 -2.57 13.83
CA ILE A 122 -19.87 -3.26 14.72
C ILE A 122 -21.11 -3.75 13.97
N HIS A 123 -21.06 -3.76 12.64
CA HIS A 123 -22.19 -4.22 11.83
C HIS A 123 -22.46 -5.72 12.06
N PRO A 124 -23.72 -6.17 12.21
CA PRO A 124 -24.03 -7.57 12.51
C PRO A 124 -23.44 -8.60 11.55
N MET A 125 -23.22 -8.23 10.28
CA MET A 125 -22.62 -9.13 9.29
C MET A 125 -21.14 -9.50 9.55
N ILE A 126 -20.46 -8.76 10.41
CA ILE A 126 -19.06 -9.00 10.79
C ILE A 126 -18.90 -9.22 12.30
N GLU A 127 -20.01 -9.39 13.01
CA GLU A 127 -20.00 -9.69 14.44
C GLU A 127 -19.22 -10.98 14.73
N GLY A 128 -18.27 -10.91 15.65
CA GLY A 128 -17.39 -12.04 15.99
C GLY A 128 -16.27 -12.32 14.99
N ALA A 129 -16.16 -11.57 13.89
CA ALA A 129 -15.03 -11.69 12.98
C ALA A 129 -13.75 -11.12 13.58
N ASN A 130 -12.60 -11.66 13.16
CA ASN A 130 -11.33 -11.04 13.44
C ASN A 130 -11.20 -9.74 12.65
N ILE A 131 -11.01 -8.63 13.34
CA ILE A 131 -10.84 -7.32 12.70
C ILE A 131 -9.35 -7.07 12.46
N GLY A 132 -8.99 -6.75 11.21
CA GLY A 132 -7.63 -6.38 10.83
C GLY A 132 -7.16 -5.09 11.50
N THR A 133 -5.87 -4.98 11.75
CA THR A 133 -5.27 -3.77 12.34
C THR A 133 -4.01 -3.36 11.57
N PRO A 134 -3.65 -2.07 11.55
CA PRO A 134 -2.47 -1.57 10.82
C PRO A 134 -1.16 -1.76 11.61
N ASN A 135 -1.04 -2.80 12.42
CA ASN A 135 0.10 -3.02 13.29
C ASN A 135 0.30 -4.51 13.60
N ARG A 136 1.21 -4.83 14.53
CA ARG A 136 1.56 -6.21 14.90
C ARG A 136 0.46 -6.99 15.63
N THR A 137 -0.63 -6.35 16.05
CA THR A 137 -1.78 -7.05 16.61
C THR A 137 -2.72 -7.59 15.54
N ASP A 138 -2.43 -7.33 14.26
CA ASP A 138 -3.21 -7.89 13.15
C ASP A 138 -3.23 -9.41 13.19
N PRO A 139 -4.40 -10.04 13.04
CA PRO A 139 -4.54 -11.50 13.11
C PRO A 139 -3.62 -12.26 12.16
N SER A 140 -3.21 -11.67 11.04
CA SER A 140 -2.30 -12.32 10.09
C SER A 140 -0.93 -12.66 10.69
N TYR A 141 -0.48 -11.94 11.72
CA TYR A 141 0.78 -12.27 12.40
C TYR A 141 0.70 -13.57 13.21
N GLU A 142 -0.49 -13.91 13.67
CA GLU A 142 -0.75 -15.18 14.36
C GLU A 142 -0.94 -16.33 13.37
N PHE A 143 -1.77 -16.13 12.34
CA PHE A 143 -2.15 -17.18 11.41
C PHE A 143 -1.08 -17.48 10.36
N LEU A 144 -0.33 -16.50 9.89
CA LEU A 144 0.59 -16.66 8.74
C LEU A 144 2.06 -16.71 9.18
N LYS A 145 2.46 -17.77 9.89
CA LYS A 145 3.83 -17.94 10.43
C LYS A 145 4.93 -18.06 9.37
N ALA A 146 4.59 -18.54 8.17
CA ALA A 146 5.56 -18.72 7.07
C ALA A 146 5.91 -17.40 6.36
N PHE A 147 5.10 -16.34 6.52
CA PHE A 147 5.36 -15.07 5.87
C PHE A 147 6.46 -14.29 6.58
N LYS A 148 7.45 -13.83 5.81
CA LYS A 148 8.46 -12.90 6.33
C LYS A 148 7.81 -11.58 6.67
N ARG A 149 8.20 -10.99 7.80
CA ARG A 149 7.74 -9.68 8.27
C ARG A 149 8.96 -8.82 8.61
N GLY A 150 8.86 -7.52 8.35
CA GLY A 150 9.86 -6.56 8.80
C GLY A 150 9.84 -6.41 10.33
N LYS A 151 10.90 -5.84 10.85
CA LYS A 151 10.96 -5.41 12.25
C LYS A 151 10.47 -3.96 12.30
N ARG A 152 9.50 -3.69 13.14
CA ARG A 152 9.08 -2.33 13.47
C ARG A 152 9.75 -1.88 14.74
#